data_723beb7a07de7406f6bcfbe80cdaa18f
#
_entry.id   723beb7a07de7406f6bcfbe80cdaa18f
#
_cell.length_a   1.000
_cell.length_b   1.000
_cell.length_c   1.000
_cell.angle_alpha   90.00
_cell.angle_beta   90.00
_cell.angle_gamma   90.00
#
_symmetry.space_group_name_H-M   'P 1'
#
loop_
_entity.id
_entity.type
_entity.pdbx_description
1 polymer ?
#
loop_
_entity_poly.entity_id
_entity_poly.type
_entity_poly.pdbx_seq_one_letter_code
_entity_poly.pdbx_strand_id
1 'polypeptide(L)'
;QMCIRDRDIAQRPEIAALRIEEGHWEGDTVVGRKAGKEAVVLSLLEKKTENYIALHIPGKDTDSVLSAMQLLKEEFGNKFSQVFKTITVDNGPEFSGFAQVENWGSQVYFAHPYTSWERPQNERHNGLFRAFVPKGVSIGSFSPEYILSAADELNGRPRKKLGYHTPEELFERFLDSVYAASGCGSIVHDEAKGSHHAQRSDELISTVQVSNLHLQFSIIIL
;
A
#
# COMPACT_ATOMS: atom_id res chain seq x y z
N GLN A 1 -4.95 18.83 -22.68
CA GLN A 1 -5.73 17.72 -23.22
C GLN A 1 -5.85 16.71 -22.10
N MET A 2 -7.00 16.69 -21.41
CA MET A 2 -7.31 15.68 -20.39
C MET A 2 -7.34 14.32 -21.10
N CYS A 3 -6.46 13.42 -20.71
CA CYS A 3 -6.45 12.07 -21.28
C CYS A 3 -7.74 11.34 -20.89
N ILE A 4 -8.47 10.84 -21.88
CA ILE A 4 -9.74 10.10 -21.78
C ILE A 4 -9.62 8.75 -21.02
N ARG A 5 -8.48 8.51 -20.32
CA ARG A 5 -8.17 7.25 -19.63
C ARG A 5 -8.28 7.30 -18.12
N ASP A 6 -8.48 8.46 -17.55
CA ASP A 6 -8.50 8.60 -16.10
C ASP A 6 -9.92 8.38 -15.60
N ARG A 7 -10.12 7.27 -14.86
CA ARG A 7 -11.42 6.99 -14.24
C ARG A 7 -11.68 8.01 -13.16
N ASP A 8 -12.79 8.73 -13.29
CA ASP A 8 -13.29 9.63 -12.26
C ASP A 8 -13.63 8.87 -10.98
N ILE A 9 -13.37 9.47 -9.83
CA ILE A 9 -13.74 8.92 -8.50
C ILE A 9 -15.24 8.59 -8.41
N ALA A 10 -16.10 9.28 -9.17
CA ALA A 10 -17.54 8.98 -9.25
C ALA A 10 -17.83 7.58 -9.81
N GLN A 11 -16.90 6.98 -10.56
CA GLN A 11 -17.02 5.61 -11.08
C GLN A 11 -16.49 4.56 -10.11
N ARG A 12 -15.92 4.98 -8.96
CA ARG A 12 -15.39 4.08 -7.95
C ARG A 12 -16.51 3.25 -7.32
N PRO A 13 -16.35 1.92 -7.17
CA PRO A 13 -17.34 1.09 -6.49
C PRO A 13 -17.65 1.61 -5.09
N GLU A 14 -18.92 1.60 -4.70
CA GLU A 14 -19.36 2.07 -3.39
C GLU A 14 -18.65 1.32 -2.25
N ILE A 15 -18.38 0.03 -2.41
CA ILE A 15 -17.66 -0.80 -1.45
C ILE A 15 -16.28 -0.23 -1.11
N ALA A 16 -15.60 0.38 -2.08
CA ALA A 16 -14.32 1.04 -1.85
C ALA A 16 -14.44 2.33 -1.01
N ALA A 17 -15.64 2.93 -0.94
CA ALA A 17 -15.93 4.08 -0.10
C ALA A 17 -16.30 3.68 1.33
N LEU A 18 -17.00 2.55 1.50
CA LEU A 18 -17.59 2.10 2.76
C LEU A 18 -16.59 1.58 3.81
N ARG A 19 -15.36 1.26 3.43
CA ARG A 19 -14.30 0.74 4.33
C ARG A 19 -14.66 -0.57 5.02
N ILE A 20 -15.46 -1.40 4.38
CA ILE A 20 -15.90 -2.69 4.90
C ILE A 20 -15.12 -3.86 4.30
N GLU A 21 -14.44 -3.62 3.19
CA GLU A 21 -13.60 -4.58 2.50
C GLU A 21 -12.14 -4.09 2.46
N GLU A 22 -11.19 -5.02 2.56
CA GLU A 22 -9.77 -4.75 2.41
C GLU A 22 -9.35 -4.66 0.93
N GLY A 23 -8.20 -4.03 0.69
CA GLY A 23 -7.60 -3.89 -0.63
C GLY A 23 -7.97 -2.59 -1.35
N HIS A 24 -8.58 -1.64 -0.66
CA HIS A 24 -8.92 -0.32 -1.19
C HIS A 24 -7.99 0.75 -0.62
N TRP A 25 -7.22 1.39 -1.48
CA TRP A 25 -6.14 2.28 -1.09
C TRP A 25 -6.38 3.73 -1.49
N GLU A 26 -5.86 4.65 -0.69
CA GLU A 26 -5.70 6.05 -1.02
C GLU A 26 -4.21 6.36 -1.15
N GLY A 27 -3.79 6.97 -2.27
CA GLY A 27 -2.40 7.34 -2.53
C GLY A 27 -2.19 8.84 -2.59
N ASP A 28 -1.02 9.32 -2.11
CA ASP A 28 -0.64 10.73 -2.11
C ASP A 28 0.88 10.87 -2.06
N THR A 29 1.40 12.09 -2.28
CA THR A 29 2.81 12.39 -2.10
C THR A 29 3.02 13.37 -0.95
N VAL A 30 3.91 13.01 -0.01
CA VAL A 30 4.29 13.85 1.12
C VAL A 30 5.57 14.60 0.76
N VAL A 31 5.44 15.92 0.53
CA VAL A 31 6.54 16.80 0.10
C VAL A 31 7.19 17.46 1.32
N GLY A 32 8.50 17.52 1.37
CA GLY A 32 9.27 18.23 2.41
C GLY A 32 9.26 19.75 2.21
N ARG A 33 10.21 20.25 1.47
CA ARG A 33 10.28 21.65 1.04
C ARG A 33 9.47 21.86 -0.23
N LYS A 34 8.93 23.07 -0.40
CA LYS A 34 8.14 23.40 -1.59
C LYS A 34 8.97 23.77 -2.83
N ALA A 35 10.29 23.92 -2.69
CA ALA A 35 11.16 24.40 -3.76
C ALA A 35 12.18 23.34 -4.17
N GLY A 36 12.33 23.13 -5.49
CA GLY A 36 13.36 22.28 -6.10
C GLY A 36 12.88 20.86 -6.45
N LYS A 37 13.73 20.14 -7.18
CA LYS A 37 13.62 18.70 -7.37
C LYS A 37 14.20 18.03 -6.12
N GLU A 38 13.37 17.46 -5.30
CA GLU A 38 13.77 16.87 -4.04
C GLU A 38 13.03 15.55 -3.86
N ALA A 39 13.63 14.64 -3.11
CA ALA A 39 12.97 13.41 -2.69
C ALA A 39 11.63 13.71 -2.00
N VAL A 40 10.67 12.83 -2.19
CA VAL A 40 9.36 12.88 -1.56
C VAL A 40 9.00 11.51 -1.01
N VAL A 41 7.92 11.44 -0.23
CA VAL A 41 7.39 10.14 0.22
C VAL A 41 6.12 9.86 -0.56
N LEU A 42 6.06 8.72 -1.27
CA LEU A 42 4.81 8.16 -1.74
C LEU A 42 4.13 7.49 -0.56
N SER A 43 2.94 7.93 -0.21
CA SER A 43 2.12 7.34 0.85
C SER A 43 0.94 6.58 0.25
N LEU A 44 0.71 5.37 0.76
CA LEU A 44 -0.45 4.55 0.43
C LEU A 44 -1.13 4.14 1.73
N LEU A 45 -2.42 4.39 1.83
CA LEU A 45 -3.24 4.04 2.99
C LEU A 45 -4.30 3.02 2.62
N GLU A 46 -4.27 1.85 3.24
CA GLU A 46 -5.37 0.89 3.14
C GLU A 46 -6.55 1.36 3.99
N LYS A 47 -7.74 1.40 3.37
CA LYS A 47 -8.89 2.14 3.94
C LYS A 47 -9.56 1.45 5.12
N LYS A 48 -9.57 0.12 5.19
CA LYS A 48 -10.25 -0.64 6.24
C LYS A 48 -9.34 -0.88 7.44
N THR A 49 -8.15 -1.40 7.20
CA THR A 49 -7.16 -1.71 8.25
C THR A 49 -6.43 -0.46 8.74
N GLU A 50 -6.44 0.60 7.92
CA GLU A 50 -5.65 1.82 8.13
C GLU A 50 -4.14 1.59 8.11
N ASN A 51 -3.70 0.50 7.47
CA ASN A 51 -2.29 0.25 7.25
C ASN A 51 -1.71 1.31 6.31
N TYR A 52 -0.59 1.88 6.71
CA TYR A 52 0.05 3.01 6.03
C TYR A 52 1.42 2.60 5.51
N ILE A 53 1.60 2.62 4.20
CA ILE A 53 2.88 2.38 3.53
C ILE A 53 3.49 3.74 3.18
N ALA A 54 4.76 3.95 3.50
CA ALA A 54 5.52 5.14 3.17
C ALA A 54 6.80 4.75 2.42
N LEU A 55 6.91 5.14 1.16
CA LEU A 55 8.06 4.84 0.30
C LEU A 55 8.84 6.12 0.01
N HIS A 56 10.12 6.14 0.35
CA HIS A 56 11.04 7.22 -0.03
C HIS A 56 11.31 7.14 -1.53
N ILE A 57 10.95 8.16 -2.30
CA ILE A 57 11.16 8.21 -3.75
C ILE A 57 12.00 9.43 -4.13
N PRO A 58 12.83 9.35 -5.20
CA PRO A 58 13.81 10.38 -5.52
C PRO A 58 13.19 11.71 -5.98
N GLY A 59 11.94 11.70 -6.45
CA GLY A 59 11.30 12.93 -6.91
C GLY A 59 9.78 12.85 -6.96
N LYS A 60 9.13 14.02 -7.09
CA LYS A 60 7.69 14.12 -7.33
C LYS A 60 7.41 14.10 -8.84
N ASP A 61 7.65 12.97 -9.46
CA ASP A 61 7.46 12.75 -10.89
C ASP A 61 6.86 11.36 -11.16
N THR A 62 6.37 11.16 -12.36
CA THR A 62 5.67 9.94 -12.76
C THR A 62 6.58 8.71 -12.69
N ASP A 63 7.83 8.84 -13.12
CA ASP A 63 8.76 7.70 -13.18
C ASP A 63 9.12 7.21 -11.78
N SER A 64 9.38 8.14 -10.85
CA SER A 64 9.66 7.82 -9.44
C SER A 64 8.48 7.11 -8.77
N VAL A 65 7.26 7.58 -9.01
CA VAL A 65 6.04 6.98 -8.46
C VAL A 65 5.78 5.60 -9.06
N LEU A 66 5.93 5.44 -10.40
CA LEU A 66 5.75 4.14 -11.05
C LEU A 66 6.82 3.13 -10.63
N SER A 67 8.07 3.55 -10.46
CA SER A 67 9.13 2.68 -9.95
C SER A 67 8.81 2.16 -8.55
N ALA A 68 8.30 3.00 -7.67
CA ALA A 68 7.87 2.58 -6.33
C ALA A 68 6.69 1.59 -6.39
N MET A 69 5.73 1.81 -7.27
CA MET A 69 4.62 0.87 -7.46
C MET A 69 5.09 -0.46 -8.09
N GLN A 70 6.11 -0.41 -8.96
CA GLN A 70 6.71 -1.62 -9.54
C GLN A 70 7.37 -2.48 -8.46
N LEU A 71 8.06 -1.89 -7.47
CA LEU A 71 8.61 -2.62 -6.33
C LEU A 71 7.52 -3.35 -5.55
N LEU A 72 6.40 -2.66 -5.25
CA LEU A 72 5.25 -3.31 -4.60
C LEU A 72 4.67 -4.43 -5.48
N LYS A 73 4.65 -4.25 -6.81
CA LYS A 73 4.22 -5.30 -7.74
C LYS A 73 5.14 -6.51 -7.71
N GLU A 74 6.43 -6.31 -7.61
CA GLU A 74 7.42 -7.40 -7.50
C GLU A 74 7.29 -8.12 -6.16
N GLU A 75 7.11 -7.38 -5.06
CA GLU A 75 6.93 -7.94 -3.72
C GLU A 75 5.68 -8.81 -3.61
N PHE A 76 4.52 -8.29 -4.01
CA PHE A 76 3.26 -9.04 -3.93
C PHE A 76 3.04 -10.02 -5.09
N GLY A 77 3.85 -9.97 -6.14
CA GLY A 77 3.81 -10.87 -7.28
C GLY A 77 2.41 -11.00 -7.90
N ASN A 78 1.91 -12.22 -8.01
CA ASN A 78 0.58 -12.53 -8.55
C ASN A 78 -0.58 -12.14 -7.59
N LYS A 79 -0.28 -11.73 -6.35
CA LYS A 79 -1.25 -11.28 -5.35
C LYS A 79 -1.48 -9.77 -5.38
N PHE A 80 -0.69 -9.03 -6.15
CA PHE A 80 -0.76 -7.58 -6.19
C PHE A 80 -2.19 -7.06 -6.39
N SER A 81 -2.94 -7.57 -7.36
CA SER A 81 -4.31 -7.13 -7.64
C SER A 81 -5.33 -7.55 -6.56
N GLN A 82 -5.01 -8.52 -5.72
CA GLN A 82 -5.84 -8.91 -4.59
C GLN A 82 -5.57 -8.00 -3.37
N VAL A 83 -4.32 -7.57 -3.19
CA VAL A 83 -3.91 -6.64 -2.14
C VAL A 83 -4.26 -5.21 -2.53
N PHE A 84 -4.06 -4.83 -3.79
CA PHE A 84 -4.36 -3.50 -4.34
C PHE A 84 -5.53 -3.59 -5.34
N LYS A 85 -6.74 -3.84 -4.84
CA LYS A 85 -7.95 -3.94 -5.67
C LYS A 85 -8.27 -2.60 -6.34
N THR A 86 -8.28 -1.53 -5.55
CA THR A 86 -8.46 -0.15 -6.05
C THR A 86 -7.46 0.80 -5.42
N ILE A 87 -6.98 1.76 -6.20
CA ILE A 87 -6.11 2.83 -5.70
C ILE A 87 -6.73 4.16 -6.11
N THR A 88 -7.01 5.03 -5.15
CA THR A 88 -7.54 6.38 -5.40
C THR A 88 -6.42 7.39 -5.16
N VAL A 89 -6.06 8.16 -6.17
CA VAL A 89 -5.02 9.20 -6.13
C VAL A 89 -5.59 10.58 -6.47
N ASP A 90 -4.81 11.65 -6.29
CA ASP A 90 -5.18 12.95 -6.81
C ASP A 90 -4.84 13.09 -8.32
N ASN A 91 -5.24 14.23 -8.91
CA ASN A 91 -4.90 14.59 -10.28
C ASN A 91 -3.51 15.26 -10.41
N GLY A 92 -2.57 14.90 -9.53
CA GLY A 92 -1.19 15.38 -9.63
C GLY A 92 -0.48 14.86 -10.89
N PRO A 93 0.42 15.66 -11.50
CA PRO A 93 1.16 15.22 -12.67
C PRO A 93 2.00 13.97 -12.42
N GLU A 94 2.42 13.73 -11.19
CA GLU A 94 3.15 12.55 -10.76
C GLU A 94 2.36 11.24 -10.90
N PHE A 95 1.03 11.31 -10.89
CA PHE A 95 0.14 10.16 -11.07
C PHE A 95 -0.34 9.99 -12.53
N SER A 96 0.13 10.81 -13.46
CA SER A 96 -0.31 10.75 -14.87
C SER A 96 -0.05 9.40 -15.56
N GLY A 97 0.94 8.65 -15.09
CA GLY A 97 1.27 7.31 -15.56
C GLY A 97 0.54 6.17 -14.85
N PHE A 98 -0.31 6.46 -13.86
CA PHE A 98 -0.92 5.44 -12.99
C PHE A 98 -1.86 4.47 -13.70
N ALA A 99 -2.31 4.81 -14.92
CA ALA A 99 -3.01 3.87 -15.79
C ALA A 99 -2.20 2.59 -16.09
N GLN A 100 -0.86 2.62 -15.98
CA GLN A 100 -0.03 1.42 -16.12
C GLN A 100 -0.26 0.41 -14.99
N VAL A 101 -0.62 0.86 -13.79
CA VAL A 101 -0.95 0.00 -12.64
C VAL A 101 -2.19 -0.84 -12.91
N GLU A 102 -3.10 -0.35 -13.77
CA GLU A 102 -4.28 -1.12 -14.20
C GLU A 102 -3.91 -2.38 -15.00
N ASN A 103 -2.78 -2.37 -15.72
CA ASN A 103 -2.27 -3.55 -16.41
C ASN A 103 -1.87 -4.68 -15.46
N TRP A 104 -1.70 -4.38 -14.17
CA TRP A 104 -1.39 -5.36 -13.11
C TRP A 104 -2.64 -5.89 -12.41
N GLY A 105 -3.83 -5.46 -12.87
CA GLY A 105 -5.13 -5.93 -12.39
C GLY A 105 -5.77 -5.07 -11.29
N SER A 106 -5.14 -3.97 -10.89
CA SER A 106 -5.75 -2.98 -9.98
C SER A 106 -6.62 -2.00 -10.75
N GLN A 107 -7.60 -1.39 -10.07
CA GLN A 107 -8.39 -0.29 -10.64
C GLN A 107 -7.92 1.04 -10.05
N VAL A 108 -7.64 2.02 -10.90
CA VAL A 108 -7.16 3.34 -10.48
C VAL A 108 -8.27 4.37 -10.65
N TYR A 109 -8.46 5.23 -9.65
CA TYR A 109 -9.43 6.31 -9.64
C TYR A 109 -8.76 7.62 -9.28
N PHE A 110 -9.17 8.70 -9.95
CA PHE A 110 -8.64 10.04 -9.72
C PHE A 110 -9.67 10.89 -9.00
N ALA A 111 -9.27 11.50 -7.87
CA ALA A 111 -10.08 12.46 -7.15
C ALA A 111 -10.22 13.76 -7.93
N HIS A 112 -11.31 14.48 -7.73
CA HIS A 112 -11.48 15.79 -8.37
C HIS A 112 -10.42 16.78 -7.90
N PRO A 113 -10.02 17.74 -8.73
CA PRO A 113 -9.13 18.80 -8.31
C PRO A 113 -9.69 19.57 -7.12
N TYR A 114 -8.85 19.90 -6.14
CA TYR A 114 -9.21 20.66 -4.93
C TYR A 114 -10.23 20.01 -3.99
N THR A 115 -10.46 18.70 -4.08
CA THR A 115 -11.42 17.96 -3.25
C THR A 115 -10.72 17.05 -2.24
N SER A 116 -9.92 17.64 -1.34
CA SER A 116 -9.22 16.86 -0.30
C SER A 116 -10.16 16.02 0.57
N TRP A 117 -11.43 16.45 0.72
CA TRP A 117 -12.46 15.71 1.45
C TRP A 117 -12.84 14.35 0.80
N GLU A 118 -12.48 14.10 -0.46
CA GLU A 118 -12.67 12.79 -1.10
C GLU A 118 -11.66 11.74 -0.64
N ARG A 119 -10.54 12.17 -0.02
CA ARG A 119 -9.48 11.34 0.54
C ARG A 119 -9.13 11.71 2.00
N PRO A 120 -10.14 11.78 2.90
CA PRO A 120 -9.95 12.33 4.24
C PRO A 120 -9.06 11.46 5.12
N GLN A 121 -8.97 10.16 4.83
CA GLN A 121 -8.14 9.24 5.62
C GLN A 121 -6.67 9.44 5.32
N ASN A 122 -6.30 9.57 4.04
CA ASN A 122 -4.91 9.77 3.66
C ASN A 122 -4.39 11.12 4.19
N GLU A 123 -5.18 12.19 4.06
CA GLU A 123 -4.82 13.51 4.62
C GLU A 123 -4.56 13.42 6.13
N ARG A 124 -5.42 12.72 6.86
CA ARG A 124 -5.25 12.50 8.31
C ARG A 124 -3.96 11.73 8.62
N HIS A 125 -3.69 10.63 7.90
CA HIS A 125 -2.50 9.80 8.15
C HIS A 125 -1.22 10.51 7.75
N ASN A 126 -1.22 11.26 6.64
CA ASN A 126 -0.13 12.16 6.29
C ASN A 126 0.10 13.19 7.39
N GLY A 127 -0.97 13.69 8.03
CA GLY A 127 -0.88 14.56 9.20
C GLY A 127 -0.19 13.90 10.41
N LEU A 128 -0.50 12.63 10.69
CA LEU A 128 0.17 11.85 11.75
C LEU A 128 1.64 11.57 11.40
N PHE A 129 1.91 11.21 10.15
CA PHE A 129 3.26 10.99 9.65
C PHE A 129 4.15 12.24 9.77
N ARG A 130 3.55 13.42 9.70
CA ARG A 130 4.24 14.71 9.89
C ARG A 130 4.82 14.92 11.29
N ALA A 131 4.45 14.11 12.28
CA ALA A 131 5.11 14.12 13.58
C ALA A 131 6.56 13.61 13.50
N PHE A 132 6.85 12.73 12.53
CA PHE A 132 8.17 12.15 12.27
C PHE A 132 8.93 12.93 11.19
N VAL A 133 8.20 13.39 10.18
CA VAL A 133 8.74 14.08 8.99
C VAL A 133 8.08 15.45 8.88
N PRO A 134 8.59 16.48 9.61
CA PRO A 134 7.97 17.80 9.68
C PRO A 134 7.92 18.52 8.33
N LYS A 135 6.89 19.37 8.14
CA LYS A 135 6.82 20.24 6.96
C LYS A 135 8.03 21.20 6.93
N GLY A 136 8.53 21.46 5.72
CA GLY A 136 9.64 22.41 5.52
C GLY A 136 11.03 21.79 5.72
N VAL A 137 11.12 20.55 6.22
CA VAL A 137 12.37 19.79 6.26
C VAL A 137 12.50 18.99 4.96
N SER A 138 13.73 18.93 4.40
CA SER A 138 13.99 18.16 3.20
C SER A 138 13.77 16.66 3.45
N ILE A 139 13.01 15.99 2.58
CA ILE A 139 12.83 14.53 2.65
C ILE A 139 14.17 13.82 2.43
N GLY A 140 15.02 14.33 1.56
CA GLY A 140 16.37 13.79 1.33
C GLY A 140 17.31 13.84 2.55
N SER A 141 16.92 14.52 3.66
CA SER A 141 17.67 14.45 4.91
C SER A 141 17.31 13.26 5.79
N PHE A 142 16.28 12.50 5.43
CA PHE A 142 15.88 11.27 6.11
C PHE A 142 16.31 10.07 5.29
N SER A 143 16.83 9.02 5.93
CA SER A 143 17.10 7.77 5.22
C SER A 143 15.80 7.03 4.87
N PRO A 144 15.81 6.16 3.84
CA PRO A 144 14.65 5.30 3.54
C PRO A 144 14.20 4.48 4.74
N GLU A 145 15.15 3.96 5.54
CA GLU A 145 14.87 3.17 6.75
C GLU A 145 14.13 4.00 7.81
N TYR A 146 14.50 5.28 7.97
CA TYR A 146 13.79 6.18 8.88
C TYR A 146 12.35 6.41 8.44
N ILE A 147 12.11 6.59 7.15
CA ILE A 147 10.77 6.77 6.57
C ILE A 147 9.91 5.52 6.82
N LEU A 148 10.48 4.32 6.62
CA LEU A 148 9.80 3.05 6.92
C LEU A 148 9.50 2.92 8.41
N SER A 149 10.48 3.12 9.27
CA SER A 149 10.30 3.05 10.74
C SER A 149 9.21 4.02 11.23
N ALA A 150 9.09 5.21 10.62
CA ALA A 150 8.02 6.14 10.92
C ALA A 150 6.63 5.62 10.54
N ALA A 151 6.53 4.88 9.43
CA ALA A 151 5.28 4.21 9.04
C ALA A 151 4.95 3.04 9.96
N ASP A 152 5.93 2.22 10.33
CA ASP A 152 5.77 1.10 11.27
C ASP A 152 5.29 1.59 12.63
N GLU A 153 5.86 2.69 13.14
CA GLU A 153 5.43 3.31 14.39
C GLU A 153 3.96 3.77 14.34
N LEU A 154 3.46 4.19 13.17
CA LEU A 154 2.04 4.51 12.98
C LEU A 154 1.17 3.26 12.91
N ASN A 155 1.67 2.21 12.27
CA ASN A 155 0.96 0.95 12.08
C ASN A 155 0.90 0.12 13.36
N GLY A 156 1.90 0.20 14.23
CA GLY A 156 1.96 -0.47 15.52
C GLY A 156 1.10 0.15 16.62
N ARG A 157 0.39 1.28 16.36
CA ARG A 157 -0.45 1.94 17.38
C ARG A 157 -1.86 1.39 17.41
N PRO A 158 -2.34 0.81 18.54
CA PRO A 158 -3.72 0.37 18.68
C PRO A 158 -4.71 1.52 18.49
N ARG A 159 -5.81 1.27 17.77
CA ARG A 159 -6.82 2.29 17.48
C ARG A 159 -8.19 1.88 17.98
N LYS A 160 -8.83 2.74 18.78
CA LYS A 160 -10.18 2.48 19.33
C LYS A 160 -11.18 2.10 18.24
N LYS A 161 -11.14 2.77 17.08
CA LYS A 161 -12.05 2.50 15.95
C LYS A 161 -11.78 1.17 15.24
N LEU A 162 -10.59 0.57 15.43
CA LEU A 162 -10.23 -0.77 14.97
C LEU A 162 -10.42 -1.83 16.07
N GLY A 163 -11.24 -1.55 17.08
CA GLY A 163 -11.46 -2.46 18.20
C GLY A 163 -10.19 -2.68 19.05
N TYR A 164 -9.35 -1.66 19.16
CA TYR A 164 -8.04 -1.68 19.83
C TYR A 164 -6.98 -2.55 19.15
N HIS A 165 -7.24 -3.07 17.95
CA HIS A 165 -6.20 -3.66 17.12
C HIS A 165 -5.31 -2.59 16.50
N THR A 166 -4.09 -3.01 16.16
CA THR A 166 -3.18 -2.18 15.36
C THR A 166 -3.52 -2.32 13.86
N PRO A 167 -3.23 -1.30 13.03
CA PRO A 167 -3.29 -1.43 11.58
C PRO A 167 -2.51 -2.60 11.03
N GLU A 168 -1.31 -2.83 11.57
CA GLU A 168 -0.41 -3.93 11.20
C GLU A 168 -1.07 -5.29 11.43
N GLU A 169 -1.58 -5.58 12.66
CA GLU A 169 -2.28 -6.84 12.97
C GLU A 169 -3.45 -7.12 12.01
N LEU A 170 -4.21 -6.08 11.65
CA LEU A 170 -5.35 -6.25 10.75
C LEU A 170 -4.90 -6.46 9.30
N PHE A 171 -3.84 -5.78 8.89
CA PHE A 171 -3.29 -5.94 7.54
C PHE A 171 -2.63 -7.30 7.36
N GLU A 172 -1.91 -7.81 8.36
CA GLU A 172 -1.37 -9.17 8.36
C GLU A 172 -2.47 -10.22 8.18
N ARG A 173 -3.56 -10.13 8.96
CA ARG A 173 -4.73 -11.02 8.80
C ARG A 173 -5.33 -10.95 7.40
N PHE A 174 -5.37 -9.76 6.80
CA PHE A 174 -5.80 -9.61 5.42
C PHE A 174 -4.85 -10.33 4.45
N LEU A 175 -3.53 -10.14 4.59
CA LEU A 175 -2.55 -10.84 3.77
C LEU A 175 -2.66 -12.36 3.92
N ASP A 176 -2.79 -12.87 5.14
CA ASP A 176 -3.01 -14.29 5.40
C ASP A 176 -4.21 -14.83 4.61
N SER A 177 -5.33 -14.08 4.58
CA SER A 177 -6.51 -14.46 3.82
C SER A 177 -6.26 -14.50 2.31
N VAL A 178 -5.47 -13.54 1.77
CA VAL A 178 -5.12 -13.47 0.35
C VAL A 178 -4.21 -14.63 -0.07
N TYR A 179 -3.28 -15.03 0.80
CA TYR A 179 -2.36 -16.13 0.50
C TYR A 179 -3.00 -17.50 0.74
N ALA A 180 -3.84 -17.68 1.78
CA ALA A 180 -4.56 -18.92 2.05
C ALA A 180 -5.56 -19.29 0.94
N ALA A 181 -6.27 -18.30 0.38
CA ALA A 181 -7.23 -18.53 -0.71
C ALA A 181 -6.61 -19.15 -1.98
N SER A 182 -5.28 -19.14 -2.09
CA SER A 182 -4.55 -19.66 -3.25
C SER A 182 -4.08 -21.11 -3.08
N GLY A 183 -4.13 -21.63 -1.85
CA GLY A 183 -3.76 -23.02 -1.54
C GLY A 183 -4.89 -24.05 -1.77
N CYS A 184 -6.11 -23.61 -2.09
CA CYS A 184 -7.28 -24.49 -2.25
C CYS A 184 -7.60 -24.87 -3.72
N GLY A 185 -6.60 -24.90 -4.59
CA GLY A 185 -6.72 -25.32 -6.00
C GLY A 185 -6.08 -26.68 -6.23
N SER A 186 -6.89 -27.76 -6.32
CA SER A 186 -6.59 -29.11 -6.76
C SER A 186 -5.83 -30.01 -5.78
N ILE A 187 -6.55 -30.62 -4.81
CA ILE A 187 -6.21 -31.97 -4.35
C ILE A 187 -7.12 -32.94 -5.13
N VAL A 188 -6.59 -33.48 -6.22
CA VAL A 188 -7.10 -34.73 -6.77
C VAL A 188 -6.74 -35.79 -5.76
N HIS A 189 -7.75 -36.56 -5.29
CA HIS A 189 -7.57 -37.73 -4.44
C HIS A 189 -6.59 -38.70 -5.10
N ASP A 190 -5.43 -38.90 -4.46
CA ASP A 190 -4.70 -40.16 -4.59
C ASP A 190 -4.40 -40.65 -3.17
N GLU A 191 -5.05 -41.79 -2.83
CA GLU A 191 -4.89 -42.42 -1.54
C GLU A 191 -3.56 -43.17 -1.50
N ALA A 192 -2.60 -42.69 -0.71
CA ALA A 192 -1.58 -43.55 -0.10
C ALA A 192 -0.84 -42.88 1.06
N LYS A 193 -1.20 -43.31 2.27
CA LYS A 193 -0.39 -43.56 3.48
C LYS A 193 0.78 -42.61 3.84
N GLY A 194 0.67 -41.96 5.00
CA GLY A 194 1.76 -41.92 5.99
C GLY A 194 2.33 -40.56 6.30
N SER A 195 2.04 -40.08 7.52
CA SER A 195 2.87 -39.22 8.37
C SER A 195 3.72 -38.09 7.73
N HIS A 196 3.14 -36.92 7.55
CA HIS A 196 3.87 -35.64 7.41
C HIS A 196 2.94 -34.43 7.60
N HIS A 197 2.18 -34.35 8.72
CA HIS A 197 1.23 -33.27 8.92
C HIS A 197 1.77 -32.12 9.80
N ALA A 198 2.94 -32.28 10.44
CA ALA A 198 3.50 -31.25 11.33
C ALA A 198 4.46 -30.27 10.63
N GLN A 199 5.15 -30.69 9.55
CA GLN A 199 6.16 -29.87 8.89
C GLN A 199 5.59 -28.82 7.91
N ARG A 200 4.36 -29.00 7.40
CA ARG A 200 3.76 -28.10 6.40
C ARG A 200 3.20 -26.79 7.00
N SER A 201 2.80 -26.82 8.26
CA SER A 201 2.30 -25.64 8.96
C SER A 201 3.44 -24.64 9.27
N ASP A 202 4.61 -25.17 9.62
CA ASP A 202 5.76 -24.34 9.99
C ASP A 202 6.46 -23.69 8.77
N GLU A 203 6.43 -24.34 7.60
CA GLU A 203 6.93 -23.74 6.36
C GLU A 203 6.02 -22.63 5.83
N LEU A 204 4.70 -22.74 5.97
CA LEU A 204 3.77 -21.68 5.60
C LEU A 204 3.86 -20.47 6.54
N ILE A 205 4.01 -20.70 7.83
CA ILE A 205 4.21 -19.66 8.83
C ILE A 205 5.57 -18.96 8.62
N SER A 206 6.63 -19.72 8.30
CA SER A 206 7.95 -19.14 8.00
C SER A 206 7.95 -18.32 6.70
N THR A 207 7.16 -18.70 5.69
CA THR A 207 7.07 -17.96 4.43
C THR A 207 6.32 -16.63 4.59
N VAL A 208 5.27 -16.57 5.44
CA VAL A 208 4.53 -15.34 5.73
C VAL A 208 5.35 -14.40 6.62
N GLN A 209 6.08 -14.92 7.62
CA GLN A 209 7.01 -14.11 8.43
C GLN A 209 8.19 -13.58 7.60
N VAL A 210 8.69 -14.34 6.64
CA VAL A 210 9.74 -13.91 5.71
C VAL A 210 9.21 -12.80 4.78
N SER A 211 7.94 -12.84 4.37
CA SER A 211 7.34 -11.79 3.52
C SER A 211 7.26 -10.43 4.23
N ASN A 212 6.93 -10.39 5.53
CA ASN A 212 6.92 -9.14 6.29
C ASN A 212 8.34 -8.58 6.53
N LEU A 213 9.33 -9.46 6.75
CA LEU A 213 10.73 -9.05 6.80
C LEU A 213 11.25 -8.61 5.40
N HIS A 214 10.80 -9.22 4.30
CA HIS A 214 11.19 -8.84 2.95
C HIS A 214 10.59 -7.49 2.52
N LEU A 215 9.34 -7.16 2.89
CA LEU A 215 8.79 -5.82 2.70
C LEU A 215 9.65 -4.73 3.37
N GLN A 216 10.22 -5.05 4.54
CA GLN A 216 11.15 -4.14 5.23
C GLN A 216 12.53 -4.07 4.57
N PHE A 217 13.03 -5.15 3.94
CA PHE A 217 14.39 -5.21 3.40
C PHE A 217 14.50 -4.92 1.90
N SER A 218 13.53 -5.29 1.07
CA SER A 218 13.58 -5.05 -0.39
C SER A 218 13.33 -3.58 -0.76
N ILE A 219 12.65 -2.81 0.08
CA ILE A 219 12.40 -1.37 -0.11
C ILE A 219 13.62 -0.51 0.28
N ILE A 220 14.60 -1.08 0.96
CA ILE A 220 15.82 -0.39 1.45
C ILE A 220 16.89 -0.19 0.34
N ILE A 221 16.78 -0.84 -0.82
CA ILE A 221 17.87 -0.92 -1.81
C ILE A 221 17.62 0.00 -3.05
N LEU A 222 16.96 1.15 -2.88
CA LEU A 222 16.94 2.17 -3.95
C LEU A 222 17.62 3.47 -3.49
#